data_9ecd2004455becd7f0f4ac4b32711e42
#
_entry.id   9ecd2004455becd7f0f4ac4b32711e42
#
_cell.length_a   1.000
_cell.length_b   1.000
_cell.length_c   1.000
_cell.angle_alpha   90.00
_cell.angle_beta   90.00
_cell.angle_gamma   90.00
#
_symmetry.space_group_name_H-M   'P 1'
#
loop_
_entity.id
_entity.type
_entity.pdbx_description
1 polymer ?
#
loop_
_entity_poly.entity_id
_entity_poly.type
_entity_poly.pdbx_seq_one_letter_code
_entity_poly.pdbx_strand_id
1 'polypeptide(L)'
;EVGHTLGLPHNMGSSASYPVDSLRSATFTKKHSTAPSIMDYARFNYVAQPEDVGVALMPNIGVYDKYAISWGYRPILDKTAVEEKETLNNWILKHAGNPMYRFGHQQSGDVVDPSSQTEDLGDDAILASMYGIKNLKRIVPNLIEWTTSPGEDYSDLSDMYGQVLSQFNRYMGHVANNIGGVYENYKTADQPGAVYNYVTKSHQKNALQFINDQLFSTPQWLLETSIFERIEYSGSIERIRTLQERTLKTVLSLGKMARMIENETINGYEAYSVRNMTLDLRKGIWTEIYNGRRIDTYRRNLQRAHIDRLAYLMTAENQSKRRGSDYVKSTAVNTSQSDIRAIVRSELKTLKNLINSSISNTSNSMNKIHLRDAVERINMILDPE
;
A
#
# COMPACT_ATOMS: atom_id res chain seq x y z
N GLU A 1 -19.53 4.52 -15.20
CA GLU A 1 -20.38 3.74 -16.13
C GLU A 1 -20.43 4.39 -17.52
N VAL A 2 -20.80 5.69 -17.68
CA VAL A 2 -20.85 6.36 -19.01
C VAL A 2 -19.54 6.28 -19.76
N GLY A 3 -18.39 6.48 -19.07
CA GLY A 3 -17.07 6.33 -19.69
C GLY A 3 -16.83 4.94 -20.27
N HIS A 4 -17.26 3.88 -19.57
CA HIS A 4 -17.15 2.51 -20.08
C HIS A 4 -18.00 2.26 -21.31
N THR A 5 -19.21 2.84 -21.40
CA THR A 5 -20.03 2.73 -22.62
C THR A 5 -19.40 3.44 -23.82
N LEU A 6 -18.51 4.40 -23.57
CA LEU A 6 -17.71 5.08 -24.58
C LEU A 6 -16.36 4.37 -24.84
N GLY A 7 -16.15 3.16 -24.31
CA GLY A 7 -14.93 2.39 -24.52
C GLY A 7 -13.72 2.80 -23.67
N LEU A 8 -13.89 3.69 -22.68
CA LEU A 8 -12.80 4.09 -21.80
C LEU A 8 -12.57 3.02 -20.72
N PRO A 9 -11.36 2.46 -20.59
CA PRO A 9 -10.99 1.64 -19.44
C PRO A 9 -10.74 2.52 -18.20
N HIS A 10 -10.58 1.89 -17.04
CA HIS A 10 -10.07 2.60 -15.86
C HIS A 10 -8.66 3.14 -16.11
N ASN A 11 -8.41 4.38 -15.68
CA ASN A 11 -7.09 5.02 -15.66
C ASN A 11 -6.64 5.25 -14.23
N MET A 12 -6.20 4.18 -13.54
CA MET A 12 -5.81 4.21 -12.13
C MET A 12 -4.52 5.01 -11.85
N GLY A 13 -3.80 5.44 -12.87
CA GLY A 13 -2.60 6.25 -12.74
C GLY A 13 -2.84 7.75 -12.90
N SER A 14 -4.08 8.15 -13.07
CA SER A 14 -4.41 9.56 -13.33
C SER A 14 -4.26 10.43 -12.08
N SER A 15 -4.74 9.98 -10.92
CA SER A 15 -4.66 10.72 -9.64
C SER A 15 -3.23 11.07 -9.23
N ALA A 16 -2.27 10.21 -9.53
CA ALA A 16 -0.85 10.44 -9.24
C ALA A 16 -0.22 11.62 -10.01
N SER A 17 -0.98 12.26 -10.90
CA SER A 17 -0.53 13.46 -11.62
C SER A 17 -0.61 14.74 -10.77
N TYR A 18 -1.34 14.72 -9.67
CA TYR A 18 -1.54 15.90 -8.83
C TYR A 18 -0.74 15.80 -7.53
N PRO A 19 0.00 16.87 -7.16
CA PRO A 19 0.62 16.92 -5.84
C PRO A 19 -0.44 16.82 -4.74
N VAL A 20 -0.18 16.01 -3.73
CA VAL A 20 -1.11 15.78 -2.60
C VAL A 20 -1.56 17.09 -1.97
N ASP A 21 -0.64 18.04 -1.71
CA ASP A 21 -0.99 19.32 -1.10
C ASP A 21 -1.87 20.20 -2.00
N SER A 22 -1.84 20.01 -3.31
CA SER A 22 -2.73 20.72 -4.24
C SER A 22 -4.19 20.29 -4.07
N LEU A 23 -4.43 19.05 -3.64
CA LEU A 23 -5.77 18.52 -3.36
C LEU A 23 -6.43 19.18 -2.13
N ARG A 24 -5.68 19.96 -1.35
CA ARG A 24 -6.13 20.76 -0.23
C ARG A 24 -6.42 22.22 -0.62
N SER A 25 -6.20 22.59 -1.86
CA SER A 25 -6.43 23.94 -2.37
C SER A 25 -7.79 24.06 -3.05
N ALA A 26 -8.65 24.94 -2.53
CA ALA A 26 -9.96 25.24 -3.14
C ALA A 26 -9.82 25.79 -4.57
N THR A 27 -8.83 26.64 -4.82
CA THR A 27 -8.57 27.20 -6.15
C THR A 27 -8.11 26.12 -7.13
N PHE A 28 -7.23 25.23 -6.69
CA PHE A 28 -6.75 24.13 -7.52
C PHE A 28 -7.87 23.14 -7.83
N THR A 29 -8.56 22.62 -6.82
CA THR A 29 -9.60 21.60 -7.00
C THR A 29 -10.83 22.11 -7.74
N LYS A 30 -11.17 23.39 -7.61
CA LYS A 30 -12.22 24.03 -8.41
C LYS A 30 -11.88 24.01 -9.91
N LYS A 31 -10.60 24.19 -10.27
CA LYS A 31 -10.13 24.25 -11.66
C LYS A 31 -9.82 22.86 -12.24
N HIS A 32 -9.22 21.99 -11.44
CA HIS A 32 -8.63 20.74 -11.90
C HIS A 32 -9.35 19.50 -11.38
N SER A 33 -10.33 19.64 -10.46
CA SER A 33 -10.95 18.50 -9.75
C SER A 33 -9.95 17.77 -8.85
N THR A 34 -10.24 16.53 -8.47
CA THR A 34 -9.39 15.70 -7.60
C THR A 34 -8.50 14.73 -8.37
N ALA A 35 -8.78 14.54 -9.67
CA ALA A 35 -7.95 13.75 -10.58
C ALA A 35 -8.15 14.24 -12.02
N PRO A 36 -7.19 14.06 -12.94
CA PRO A 36 -7.33 14.36 -14.37
C PRO A 36 -8.37 13.52 -15.10
N SER A 37 -8.78 12.38 -14.54
CA SER A 37 -9.77 11.48 -15.13
C SER A 37 -10.78 11.00 -14.10
N ILE A 38 -12.07 10.99 -14.48
CA ILE A 38 -13.14 10.35 -13.70
C ILE A 38 -13.02 8.81 -13.73
N MET A 39 -12.24 8.24 -14.67
CA MET A 39 -11.99 6.82 -14.79
C MET A 39 -10.91 6.29 -13.83
N ASP A 40 -10.35 7.15 -12.97
CA ASP A 40 -9.32 6.82 -11.99
C ASP A 40 -9.86 6.04 -10.78
N TYR A 41 -11.13 6.11 -10.47
CA TYR A 41 -11.68 5.63 -9.19
C TYR A 41 -11.27 6.46 -7.97
N ALA A 42 -10.78 7.67 -8.17
CA ALA A 42 -10.55 8.65 -7.10
C ALA A 42 -11.91 9.10 -6.51
N ARG A 43 -12.44 8.37 -5.54
CA ARG A 43 -13.82 8.53 -5.07
C ARG A 43 -14.04 9.84 -4.32
N PHE A 44 -13.45 9.94 -3.16
CA PHE A 44 -13.61 11.05 -2.23
C PHE A 44 -12.26 11.63 -1.88
N ASN A 45 -12.16 12.95 -1.87
CA ASN A 45 -10.94 13.64 -1.48
C ASN A 45 -10.66 13.52 0.03
N TYR A 46 -10.17 12.36 0.45
CA TYR A 46 -9.81 12.09 1.84
C TYR A 46 -8.56 12.85 2.33
N VAL A 47 -7.86 13.53 1.42
CA VAL A 47 -6.71 14.38 1.75
C VAL A 47 -7.17 15.69 2.38
N ALA A 48 -8.34 16.19 1.97
CA ALA A 48 -8.94 17.42 2.50
C ALA A 48 -9.10 17.35 4.02
N GLN A 49 -8.84 18.47 4.68
CA GLN A 49 -8.93 18.61 6.14
C GLN A 49 -10.06 19.60 6.46
N PRO A 50 -10.61 19.62 7.69
CA PRO A 50 -11.70 20.54 8.07
C PRO A 50 -11.40 22.01 7.84
N GLU A 51 -10.14 22.40 7.90
CA GLU A 51 -9.67 23.77 7.64
C GLU A 51 -9.62 24.14 6.15
N ASP A 52 -9.73 23.18 5.23
CA ASP A 52 -9.62 23.38 3.78
C ASP A 52 -11.00 23.78 3.19
N VAL A 53 -11.48 24.96 3.53
CA VAL A 53 -12.81 25.44 3.14
C VAL A 53 -12.92 25.62 1.63
N GLY A 54 -14.00 25.08 1.04
CA GLY A 54 -14.31 25.22 -0.39
C GLY A 54 -13.55 24.28 -1.32
N VAL A 55 -12.79 23.33 -0.78
CA VAL A 55 -12.13 22.29 -1.55
C VAL A 55 -13.16 21.33 -2.16
N ALA A 56 -12.96 20.94 -3.43
CA ALA A 56 -13.80 19.92 -4.06
C ALA A 56 -13.52 18.54 -3.44
N LEU A 57 -14.60 17.84 -3.11
CA LEU A 57 -14.53 16.53 -2.46
C LEU A 57 -14.73 15.35 -3.42
N MET A 58 -15.27 15.59 -4.61
CA MET A 58 -15.57 14.56 -5.59
C MET A 58 -14.87 14.84 -6.92
N PRO A 59 -14.48 13.82 -7.68
CA PRO A 59 -13.91 13.98 -9.02
C PRO A 59 -14.96 14.46 -10.01
N ASN A 60 -14.49 15.11 -11.09
CA ASN A 60 -15.28 15.52 -12.26
C ASN A 60 -14.62 15.00 -13.53
N ILE A 61 -15.29 15.16 -14.67
CA ILE A 61 -14.71 14.89 -16.00
C ILE A 61 -13.46 15.77 -16.17
N GLY A 62 -12.31 15.12 -16.27
CA GLY A 62 -11.02 15.80 -16.28
C GLY A 62 -10.42 16.03 -17.66
N VAL A 63 -9.19 16.51 -17.67
CA VAL A 63 -8.45 16.81 -18.90
C VAL A 63 -8.11 15.53 -19.68
N TYR A 64 -7.81 14.44 -18.97
CA TYR A 64 -7.54 13.15 -19.59
C TYR A 64 -8.78 12.58 -20.29
N ASP A 65 -9.94 12.66 -19.67
CA ASP A 65 -11.21 12.18 -20.27
C ASP A 65 -11.50 12.90 -21.59
N LYS A 66 -11.38 14.23 -21.60
CA LYS A 66 -11.56 15.05 -22.81
C LYS A 66 -10.57 14.69 -23.90
N TYR A 67 -9.33 14.46 -23.53
CA TYR A 67 -8.29 14.01 -24.45
C TYR A 67 -8.60 12.62 -25.02
N ALA A 68 -8.92 11.64 -24.18
CA ALA A 68 -9.19 10.26 -24.58
C ALA A 68 -10.41 10.19 -25.53
N ILE A 69 -11.48 10.92 -25.23
CA ILE A 69 -12.64 11.03 -26.12
C ILE A 69 -12.29 11.72 -27.43
N SER A 70 -11.52 12.82 -27.37
CA SER A 70 -11.07 13.51 -28.60
C SER A 70 -10.19 12.59 -29.46
N TRP A 71 -9.29 11.81 -28.84
CA TRP A 71 -8.43 10.87 -29.53
C TRP A 71 -9.22 9.73 -30.20
N GLY A 72 -10.21 9.17 -29.51
CA GLY A 72 -10.98 8.03 -29.99
C GLY A 72 -12.11 8.37 -30.95
N TYR A 73 -12.67 9.59 -30.90
CA TYR A 73 -13.90 9.94 -31.63
C TYR A 73 -13.76 11.11 -32.60
N ARG A 74 -12.64 11.82 -32.59
CA ARG A 74 -12.44 12.92 -33.53
C ARG A 74 -12.27 12.39 -34.96
N PRO A 75 -13.13 12.78 -35.92
CA PRO A 75 -13.00 12.33 -37.30
C PRO A 75 -11.64 12.73 -37.92
N ILE A 76 -11.03 11.81 -38.64
CA ILE A 76 -9.85 12.04 -39.47
C ILE A 76 -10.31 11.81 -40.91
N LEU A 77 -10.51 12.88 -41.66
CA LEU A 77 -11.05 12.84 -43.01
C LEU A 77 -9.94 12.71 -44.02
N ASP A 78 -10.25 12.06 -45.15
CA ASP A 78 -9.41 11.97 -46.35
C ASP A 78 -8.01 11.38 -46.12
N LYS A 79 -7.90 10.40 -45.19
CA LYS A 79 -6.65 9.68 -44.88
C LYS A 79 -6.81 8.18 -44.98
N THR A 80 -5.73 7.52 -45.39
CA THR A 80 -5.60 6.06 -45.28
C THR A 80 -5.41 5.62 -43.84
N ALA A 81 -5.62 4.34 -43.55
CA ALA A 81 -5.42 3.79 -42.19
C ALA A 81 -3.98 3.98 -41.66
N VAL A 82 -2.99 4.03 -42.55
CA VAL A 82 -1.57 4.29 -42.19
C VAL A 82 -1.40 5.75 -41.74
N GLU A 83 -1.90 6.70 -42.55
CA GLU A 83 -1.83 8.13 -42.24
C GLU A 83 -2.70 8.50 -41.00
N GLU A 84 -3.80 7.78 -40.77
CA GLU A 84 -4.60 7.90 -39.58
C GLU A 84 -3.79 7.50 -38.35
N LYS A 85 -3.11 6.35 -38.40
CA LYS A 85 -2.24 5.86 -37.32
C LYS A 85 -1.13 6.87 -37.00
N GLU A 86 -0.49 7.46 -38.01
CA GLU A 86 0.53 8.51 -37.81
C GLU A 86 -0.06 9.75 -37.13
N THR A 87 -1.27 10.15 -37.53
CA THR A 87 -2.00 11.30 -36.94
C THR A 87 -2.31 11.04 -35.47
N LEU A 88 -2.83 9.86 -35.14
CA LEU A 88 -3.13 9.45 -33.76
C LEU A 88 -1.86 9.40 -32.89
N ASN A 89 -0.76 8.86 -33.44
CA ASN A 89 0.51 8.86 -32.73
C ASN A 89 1.03 10.29 -32.47
N ASN A 90 0.94 11.17 -33.47
CA ASN A 90 1.31 12.59 -33.29
C ASN A 90 0.48 13.31 -32.23
N TRP A 91 -0.79 12.93 -32.03
CA TRP A 91 -1.60 13.47 -30.94
C TRP A 91 -1.12 12.96 -29.57
N ILE A 92 -0.67 11.71 -29.47
CA ILE A 92 -0.05 11.17 -28.26
C ILE A 92 1.26 11.90 -27.96
N LEU A 93 2.13 12.05 -28.96
CA LEU A 93 3.43 12.70 -28.79
C LEU A 93 3.33 14.16 -28.31
N LYS A 94 2.27 14.89 -28.70
CA LYS A 94 2.03 16.26 -28.21
C LYS A 94 1.87 16.34 -26.68
N HIS A 95 1.47 15.26 -26.06
CA HIS A 95 1.23 15.18 -24.62
C HIS A 95 2.26 14.29 -23.90
N ALA A 96 3.23 13.74 -24.62
CA ALA A 96 4.26 12.90 -24.06
C ALA A 96 5.03 13.60 -22.92
N GLY A 97 5.22 12.90 -21.81
CA GLY A 97 5.88 13.43 -20.62
C GLY A 97 5.03 14.32 -19.73
N ASN A 98 3.81 14.70 -20.15
CA ASN A 98 2.89 15.44 -19.27
C ASN A 98 2.08 14.44 -18.42
N PRO A 99 2.24 14.45 -17.08
CA PRO A 99 1.61 13.47 -16.18
C PRO A 99 0.08 13.50 -16.25
N MET A 100 -0.55 14.64 -16.60
CA MET A 100 -2.00 14.77 -16.70
C MET A 100 -2.61 13.92 -17.85
N TYR A 101 -1.80 13.44 -18.78
CA TYR A 101 -2.21 12.59 -19.90
C TYR A 101 -1.68 11.16 -19.78
N ARG A 102 -1.09 10.83 -18.61
CA ARG A 102 -0.62 9.48 -18.31
C ARG A 102 -1.79 8.52 -18.21
N PHE A 103 -1.58 7.32 -18.74
CA PHE A 103 -2.46 6.17 -18.53
C PHE A 103 -1.80 5.16 -17.59
N GLY A 104 -2.53 4.72 -16.58
CA GLY A 104 -2.15 3.61 -15.71
C GLY A 104 -3.32 2.64 -15.61
N HIS A 105 -3.10 1.38 -16.04
CA HIS A 105 -4.17 0.40 -16.04
C HIS A 105 -4.49 -0.12 -14.64
N GLN A 106 -5.68 -0.69 -14.47
CA GLN A 106 -6.07 -1.36 -13.24
C GLN A 106 -5.24 -2.62 -13.02
N GLN A 107 -4.60 -2.71 -11.86
CA GLN A 107 -3.80 -3.85 -11.46
C GLN A 107 -4.65 -4.85 -10.64
N SER A 108 -4.49 -6.13 -10.89
CA SER A 108 -5.15 -7.20 -10.15
C SER A 108 -4.12 -8.11 -9.49
N GLY A 109 -4.30 -8.43 -8.21
CA GLY A 109 -3.34 -9.23 -7.44
C GLY A 109 -2.24 -8.37 -6.80
N ASP A 110 -0.97 -8.72 -6.98
CA ASP A 110 0.15 -7.92 -6.48
C ASP A 110 0.27 -6.61 -7.28
N VAL A 111 0.11 -5.49 -6.60
CA VAL A 111 0.34 -4.16 -7.18
C VAL A 111 1.83 -3.97 -7.41
N VAL A 112 2.21 -3.69 -8.65
CA VAL A 112 3.58 -3.43 -9.08
C VAL A 112 3.86 -1.94 -9.14
N ASP A 113 2.99 -1.19 -9.83
CA ASP A 113 3.09 0.27 -9.94
C ASP A 113 2.29 0.95 -8.81
N PRO A 114 2.98 1.53 -7.81
CA PRO A 114 2.31 2.19 -6.69
C PRO A 114 1.65 3.52 -7.05
N SER A 115 1.82 4.01 -8.27
CA SER A 115 1.15 5.22 -8.77
C SER A 115 -0.09 4.90 -9.63
N SER A 116 -0.53 3.63 -9.65
CA SER A 116 -1.71 3.16 -10.38
C SER A 116 -2.54 2.25 -9.48
N GLN A 117 -3.01 2.77 -8.37
CA GLN A 117 -3.78 2.03 -7.37
C GLN A 117 -5.27 2.43 -7.41
N THR A 118 -6.13 1.56 -6.88
CA THR A 118 -7.55 1.87 -6.75
C THR A 118 -7.80 2.72 -5.52
N GLU A 119 -8.49 3.84 -5.68
CA GLU A 119 -8.94 4.74 -4.59
C GLU A 119 -7.78 5.45 -3.86
N ASP A 120 -6.61 5.56 -4.47
CA ASP A 120 -5.54 6.43 -4.01
C ASP A 120 -5.70 7.86 -4.56
N LEU A 121 -4.97 8.80 -3.98
CA LEU A 121 -4.98 10.21 -4.37
C LEU A 121 -3.58 10.81 -4.31
N GLY A 122 -3.26 11.59 -5.33
CA GLY A 122 -2.04 12.38 -5.38
C GLY A 122 -0.77 11.57 -5.67
N ASP A 123 0.33 12.28 -5.77
CA ASP A 123 1.65 11.77 -6.18
C ASP A 123 2.45 11.08 -5.05
N ASP A 124 1.98 11.17 -3.79
CA ASP A 124 2.64 10.60 -2.62
C ASP A 124 1.63 9.87 -1.72
N ALA A 125 1.61 8.53 -1.81
CA ALA A 125 0.73 7.69 -1.02
C ALA A 125 0.99 7.79 0.50
N ILE A 126 2.21 8.12 0.94
CA ILE A 126 2.55 8.30 2.35
C ILE A 126 1.88 9.57 2.89
N LEU A 127 2.06 10.68 2.19
CA LEU A 127 1.48 11.97 2.56
C LEU A 127 -0.05 11.94 2.50
N ALA A 128 -0.62 11.38 1.42
CA ALA A 128 -2.06 11.22 1.28
C ALA A 128 -2.66 10.37 2.41
N SER A 129 -2.02 9.21 2.72
CA SER A 129 -2.45 8.34 3.83
C SER A 129 -2.32 9.02 5.19
N MET A 130 -1.30 9.85 5.41
CA MET A 130 -1.15 10.62 6.64
C MET A 130 -2.35 11.56 6.86
N TYR A 131 -2.78 12.29 5.83
CA TYR A 131 -3.97 13.15 5.90
C TYR A 131 -5.25 12.34 6.11
N GLY A 132 -5.40 11.21 5.40
CA GLY A 132 -6.53 10.30 5.57
C GLY A 132 -6.63 9.76 6.99
N ILE A 133 -5.52 9.28 7.57
CA ILE A 133 -5.48 8.80 8.98
C ILE A 133 -5.78 9.92 9.95
N LYS A 134 -5.32 11.15 9.70
CA LYS A 134 -5.66 12.32 10.54
C LYS A 134 -7.17 12.55 10.57
N ASN A 135 -7.89 12.34 9.46
CA ASN A 135 -9.34 12.39 9.42
C ASN A 135 -9.98 11.21 10.18
N LEU A 136 -9.50 9.98 10.00
CA LEU A 136 -10.03 8.83 10.74
C LEU A 136 -9.88 9.00 12.25
N LYS A 137 -8.77 9.55 12.72
CA LYS A 137 -8.55 9.86 14.15
C LYS A 137 -9.53 10.91 14.72
N ARG A 138 -10.11 11.76 13.87
CA ARG A 138 -11.19 12.67 14.25
C ARG A 138 -12.54 11.99 14.24
N ILE A 139 -12.76 11.04 13.35
CA ILE A 139 -14.03 10.33 13.19
C ILE A 139 -14.30 9.40 14.38
N VAL A 140 -13.31 8.58 14.76
CA VAL A 140 -13.49 7.52 15.76
C VAL A 140 -14.13 8.00 17.09
N PRO A 141 -13.68 9.10 17.71
CA PRO A 141 -14.28 9.58 18.96
C PRO A 141 -15.74 10.04 18.83
N ASN A 142 -16.21 10.36 17.63
CA ASN A 142 -17.55 10.87 17.38
C ASN A 142 -18.51 9.80 16.84
N LEU A 143 -18.04 8.57 16.58
CA LEU A 143 -18.86 7.52 15.95
C LEU A 143 -20.12 7.22 16.74
N ILE A 144 -20.04 7.10 18.07
CA ILE A 144 -21.20 6.78 18.90
C ILE A 144 -22.29 7.85 18.72
N GLU A 145 -21.92 9.13 18.82
CA GLU A 145 -22.86 10.24 18.66
C GLU A 145 -23.48 10.27 17.27
N TRP A 146 -22.68 10.00 16.23
CA TRP A 146 -23.13 10.14 14.84
C TRP A 146 -23.96 8.98 14.31
N THR A 147 -23.87 7.80 14.96
CA THR A 147 -24.48 6.56 14.43
C THR A 147 -25.52 5.96 15.35
N THR A 148 -25.88 6.63 16.47
CA THR A 148 -26.86 6.08 17.41
C THR A 148 -28.06 7.01 17.58
N SER A 149 -29.26 6.42 17.62
CA SER A 149 -30.52 7.11 17.88
C SER A 149 -31.31 6.41 18.99
N PRO A 150 -32.13 7.13 19.76
CA PRO A 150 -32.97 6.52 20.80
C PRO A 150 -33.90 5.45 20.21
N GLY A 151 -33.85 4.23 20.76
CA GLY A 151 -34.70 3.10 20.35
C GLY A 151 -34.07 2.19 19.28
N GLU A 152 -32.90 2.52 18.77
CA GLU A 152 -32.13 1.69 17.84
C GLU A 152 -31.00 0.92 18.54
N ASP A 153 -30.55 -0.15 17.91
CA ASP A 153 -29.38 -0.91 18.39
C ASP A 153 -28.07 -0.28 17.90
N TYR A 154 -26.93 -0.97 18.12
CA TYR A 154 -25.60 -0.49 17.74
C TYR A 154 -25.09 -1.05 16.40
N SER A 155 -25.96 -1.54 15.52
CA SER A 155 -25.56 -2.10 14.22
C SER A 155 -24.85 -1.06 13.35
N ASP A 156 -25.40 0.15 13.24
CA ASP A 156 -24.81 1.23 12.45
C ASP A 156 -23.44 1.67 13.01
N LEU A 157 -23.28 1.68 14.33
CA LEU A 157 -21.98 1.92 14.96
C LEU A 157 -20.97 0.84 14.58
N SER A 158 -21.37 -0.44 14.61
CA SER A 158 -20.53 -1.56 14.24
C SER A 158 -20.09 -1.47 12.76
N ASP A 159 -21.03 -1.19 11.88
CA ASP A 159 -20.78 -1.07 10.44
C ASP A 159 -19.84 0.11 10.14
N MET A 160 -20.09 1.27 10.72
CA MET A 160 -19.26 2.45 10.50
C MET A 160 -17.84 2.27 11.06
N TYR A 161 -17.72 1.65 12.25
CA TYR A 161 -16.40 1.29 12.78
C TYR A 161 -15.66 0.30 11.85
N GLY A 162 -16.39 -0.67 11.28
CA GLY A 162 -15.87 -1.57 10.24
C GLY A 162 -15.36 -0.83 9.00
N GLN A 163 -16.07 0.22 8.55
CA GLN A 163 -15.63 1.08 7.44
C GLN A 163 -14.34 1.87 7.78
N VAL A 164 -14.20 2.36 9.02
CA VAL A 164 -12.96 3.01 9.48
C VAL A 164 -11.77 2.05 9.40
N LEU A 165 -11.93 0.82 9.88
CA LEU A 165 -10.89 -0.21 9.81
C LEU A 165 -10.54 -0.56 8.35
N SER A 166 -11.55 -0.69 7.49
CA SER A 166 -11.39 -0.97 6.06
C SER A 166 -10.61 0.15 5.36
N GLN A 167 -10.97 1.39 5.64
CA GLN A 167 -10.29 2.56 5.05
C GLN A 167 -8.85 2.69 5.55
N PHE A 168 -8.59 2.46 6.84
CA PHE A 168 -7.24 2.44 7.40
C PHE A 168 -6.38 1.34 6.75
N ASN A 169 -6.95 0.14 6.58
CA ASN A 169 -6.28 -0.96 5.88
C ASN A 169 -5.93 -0.59 4.43
N ARG A 170 -6.81 0.14 3.72
CA ARG A 170 -6.56 0.62 2.36
C ARG A 170 -5.36 1.57 2.32
N TYR A 171 -5.28 2.54 3.25
CA TYR A 171 -4.12 3.43 3.36
C TYR A 171 -2.82 2.66 3.60
N MET A 172 -2.84 1.66 4.48
CA MET A 172 -1.65 0.81 4.70
C MET A 172 -1.26 0.04 3.44
N GLY A 173 -2.23 -0.42 2.65
CA GLY A 173 -2.00 -1.07 1.36
C GLY A 173 -1.34 -0.14 0.35
N HIS A 174 -1.87 1.09 0.19
CA HIS A 174 -1.31 2.10 -0.72
C HIS A 174 0.16 2.40 -0.39
N VAL A 175 0.47 2.58 0.88
CA VAL A 175 1.84 2.82 1.32
C VAL A 175 2.72 1.58 1.12
N ALA A 176 2.25 0.38 1.50
CA ALA A 176 3.02 -0.86 1.38
C ALA A 176 3.39 -1.21 -0.07
N ASN A 177 2.62 -0.75 -1.06
CA ASN A 177 2.90 -1.01 -2.47
C ASN A 177 4.09 -0.22 -3.01
N ASN A 178 4.55 0.82 -2.30
CA ASN A 178 5.80 1.50 -2.65
C ASN A 178 7.04 0.64 -2.35
N ILE A 179 6.96 -0.31 -1.41
CA ILE A 179 8.08 -1.21 -1.10
C ILE A 179 8.19 -2.27 -2.21
N GLY A 180 9.33 -2.32 -2.88
CA GLY A 180 9.55 -3.16 -4.06
C GLY A 180 8.66 -2.77 -5.26
N GLY A 181 8.19 -1.52 -5.28
CA GLY A 181 7.37 -0.97 -6.35
C GLY A 181 8.20 -0.56 -7.57
N VAL A 182 7.55 -0.58 -8.74
CA VAL A 182 8.11 -0.15 -10.02
C VAL A 182 7.06 0.69 -10.72
N TYR A 183 7.40 1.95 -10.99
CA TYR A 183 6.56 2.84 -11.79
C TYR A 183 6.56 2.39 -13.26
N GLU A 184 5.39 2.34 -13.87
CA GLU A 184 5.22 2.01 -15.27
C GLU A 184 4.70 3.22 -16.06
N ASN A 185 5.46 3.65 -17.07
CA ASN A 185 5.07 4.72 -17.96
C ASN A 185 5.02 4.20 -19.39
N TYR A 186 3.83 3.91 -19.90
CA TYR A 186 3.64 3.46 -21.26
C TYR A 186 4.18 4.47 -22.27
N LYS A 187 5.00 3.99 -23.19
CA LYS A 187 5.66 4.79 -24.22
C LYS A 187 5.71 4.04 -25.54
N THR A 188 5.64 4.79 -26.63
CA THR A 188 5.99 4.31 -27.96
C THR A 188 7.50 4.46 -28.17
N ALA A 189 8.05 3.78 -29.17
CA ALA A 189 9.50 3.71 -29.41
C ALA A 189 10.14 5.07 -29.77
N ASP A 190 9.34 6.03 -30.18
CA ASP A 190 9.72 7.42 -30.51
C ASP A 190 9.71 8.36 -29.28
N GLN A 191 9.35 7.87 -28.08
CA GLN A 191 9.39 8.63 -26.84
C GLN A 191 10.65 8.29 -26.04
N PRO A 192 11.37 9.29 -25.49
CA PRO A 192 12.59 9.06 -24.72
C PRO A 192 12.34 8.47 -23.33
N GLY A 193 13.38 7.85 -22.77
CA GLY A 193 13.43 7.36 -21.40
C GLY A 193 12.85 5.96 -21.19
N ALA A 194 13.04 5.42 -20.00
CA ALA A 194 12.61 4.08 -19.62
C ALA A 194 11.10 4.00 -19.42
N VAL A 195 10.52 2.83 -19.71
CA VAL A 195 9.13 2.48 -19.38
C VAL A 195 9.00 2.17 -17.89
N TYR A 196 9.96 1.42 -17.35
CA TYR A 196 9.96 0.96 -15.95
C TYR A 196 11.01 1.68 -15.13
N ASN A 197 10.61 2.20 -13.96
CA ASN A 197 11.50 2.89 -13.04
C ASN A 197 11.22 2.41 -11.61
N TYR A 198 12.25 1.91 -10.92
CA TYR A 198 12.09 1.49 -9.53
C TYR A 198 11.78 2.67 -8.60
N VAL A 199 10.92 2.42 -7.62
CA VAL A 199 10.71 3.37 -6.52
C VAL A 199 12.03 3.59 -5.80
N THR A 200 12.36 4.85 -5.51
CA THR A 200 13.64 5.19 -4.88
C THR A 200 13.82 4.52 -3.51
N LYS A 201 15.05 4.18 -3.16
CA LYS A 201 15.41 3.60 -1.86
C LYS A 201 14.88 4.42 -0.68
N SER A 202 15.00 5.73 -0.74
CA SER A 202 14.54 6.65 0.31
C SER A 202 13.01 6.56 0.47
N HIS A 203 12.26 6.57 -0.62
CA HIS A 203 10.80 6.51 -0.57
C HIS A 203 10.30 5.16 -0.04
N GLN A 204 10.92 4.04 -0.46
CA GLN A 204 10.62 2.71 0.08
C GLN A 204 10.88 2.61 1.59
N LYS A 205 11.99 3.20 2.08
CA LYS A 205 12.31 3.26 3.52
C LYS A 205 11.29 4.09 4.28
N ASN A 206 10.89 5.24 3.74
CA ASN A 206 9.87 6.10 4.34
C ASN A 206 8.51 5.38 4.41
N ALA A 207 8.16 4.62 3.37
CA ALA A 207 6.95 3.81 3.36
C ALA A 207 6.96 2.75 4.47
N LEU A 208 8.06 2.02 4.65
CA LEU A 208 8.19 1.04 5.73
C LEU A 208 8.17 1.70 7.11
N GLN A 209 8.85 2.84 7.28
CA GLN A 209 8.83 3.59 8.54
C GLN A 209 7.40 4.04 8.89
N PHE A 210 6.66 4.56 7.91
CA PHE A 210 5.27 4.96 8.10
C PHE A 210 4.40 3.78 8.58
N ILE A 211 4.54 2.60 7.99
CA ILE A 211 3.82 1.39 8.41
C ILE A 211 4.22 0.99 9.83
N ASN A 212 5.50 1.04 10.17
CA ASN A 212 5.99 0.78 11.51
C ASN A 212 5.34 1.71 12.54
N ASP A 213 5.22 2.99 12.22
CA ASP A 213 4.69 4.01 13.14
C ASP A 213 3.17 3.98 13.25
N GLN A 214 2.45 3.75 12.15
CA GLN A 214 0.99 3.88 12.13
C GLN A 214 0.25 2.57 12.46
N LEU A 215 0.84 1.40 12.15
CA LEU A 215 0.16 0.11 12.30
C LEU A 215 0.94 -0.90 13.13
N PHE A 216 2.26 -1.04 12.91
CA PHE A 216 3.05 -2.02 13.67
C PHE A 216 3.33 -1.55 15.10
N SER A 217 3.45 -0.27 15.35
CA SER A 217 3.15 0.29 16.67
C SER A 217 1.65 0.18 16.93
N THR A 218 1.26 -0.30 18.11
CA THR A 218 -0.17 -0.51 18.44
C THR A 218 -0.98 0.75 18.18
N PRO A 219 -1.95 0.74 17.25
CA PRO A 219 -2.74 1.93 16.89
C PRO A 219 -3.79 2.23 17.95
N GLN A 220 -3.37 2.84 19.08
CA GLN A 220 -4.20 3.09 20.25
C GLN A 220 -5.50 3.85 19.93
N TRP A 221 -5.48 4.73 18.94
CA TRP A 221 -6.63 5.52 18.52
C TRP A 221 -7.79 4.69 17.94
N LEU A 222 -7.52 3.44 17.52
CA LEU A 222 -8.56 2.47 17.12
C LEU A 222 -9.11 1.68 18.30
N LEU A 223 -8.48 1.73 19.47
CA LEU A 223 -8.82 0.90 20.62
C LEU A 223 -9.75 1.65 21.59
N GLU A 224 -10.85 2.18 21.05
CA GLU A 224 -11.83 2.94 21.82
C GLU A 224 -12.74 1.96 22.58
N THR A 225 -12.54 1.83 23.90
CA THR A 225 -13.27 0.91 24.76
C THR A 225 -14.78 1.15 24.72
N SER A 226 -15.20 2.40 24.68
CA SER A 226 -16.61 2.78 24.64
C SER A 226 -17.34 2.27 23.39
N ILE A 227 -16.63 2.12 22.27
CA ILE A 227 -17.17 1.49 21.05
C ILE A 227 -17.28 -0.02 21.26
N PHE A 228 -16.20 -0.68 21.71
CA PHE A 228 -16.19 -2.15 21.85
C PHE A 228 -17.27 -2.66 22.80
N GLU A 229 -17.48 -2.01 23.94
CA GLU A 229 -18.53 -2.38 24.90
C GLU A 229 -19.95 -2.36 24.30
N ARG A 230 -20.14 -1.74 23.15
CA ARG A 230 -21.43 -1.63 22.46
C ARG A 230 -21.58 -2.57 21.28
N ILE A 231 -20.48 -2.89 20.57
CA ILE A 231 -20.56 -3.63 19.32
C ILE A 231 -20.12 -5.08 19.44
N GLU A 232 -19.33 -5.43 20.49
CA GLU A 232 -18.82 -6.80 20.61
C GLU A 232 -18.39 -7.11 22.05
N TYR A 233 -18.59 -8.36 22.49
CA TYR A 233 -18.08 -8.84 23.77
C TYR A 233 -16.62 -9.28 23.72
N SER A 234 -16.07 -9.57 22.53
CA SER A 234 -14.68 -9.90 22.27
C SER A 234 -14.37 -9.74 20.76
N GLY A 235 -13.12 -9.52 20.39
CA GLY A 235 -12.73 -9.45 18.96
C GLY A 235 -11.77 -8.31 18.64
N SER A 236 -11.65 -7.29 19.48
CA SER A 236 -10.78 -6.13 19.27
C SER A 236 -9.32 -6.52 18.96
N ILE A 237 -8.80 -7.55 19.65
CA ILE A 237 -7.45 -8.08 19.44
C ILE A 237 -7.31 -8.67 18.03
N GLU A 238 -8.30 -9.45 17.59
CA GLU A 238 -8.27 -10.13 16.29
C GLU A 238 -8.42 -9.13 15.13
N ARG A 239 -9.18 -8.06 15.31
CA ARG A 239 -9.31 -6.99 14.29
C ARG A 239 -7.96 -6.34 14.00
N ILE A 240 -7.22 -5.95 15.04
CA ILE A 240 -5.88 -5.35 14.87
C ILE A 240 -4.88 -6.38 14.33
N ARG A 241 -4.91 -7.61 14.83
CA ARG A 241 -4.08 -8.70 14.30
C ARG A 241 -4.29 -8.89 12.80
N THR A 242 -5.52 -8.95 12.34
CA THR A 242 -5.86 -9.10 10.91
C THR A 242 -5.27 -7.97 10.06
N LEU A 243 -5.37 -6.71 10.50
CA LEU A 243 -4.78 -5.57 9.82
C LEU A 243 -3.25 -5.68 9.73
N GLN A 244 -2.62 -6.00 10.85
CA GLN A 244 -1.16 -6.15 10.94
C GLN A 244 -0.65 -7.31 10.06
N GLU A 245 -1.30 -8.48 10.12
CA GLU A 245 -0.91 -9.64 9.30
C GLU A 245 -1.08 -9.38 7.79
N ARG A 246 -2.18 -8.73 7.39
CA ARG A 246 -2.42 -8.40 5.99
C ARG A 246 -1.33 -7.48 5.45
N THR A 247 -1.02 -6.43 6.16
CA THR A 247 0.04 -5.49 5.78
C THR A 247 1.42 -6.16 5.77
N LEU A 248 1.72 -6.97 6.78
CA LEU A 248 2.97 -7.73 6.85
C LEU A 248 3.11 -8.69 5.66
N LYS A 249 2.04 -9.41 5.28
CA LYS A 249 2.02 -10.27 4.09
C LYS A 249 2.26 -9.49 2.80
N THR A 250 1.75 -8.27 2.72
CA THR A 250 1.97 -7.36 1.57
C THR A 250 3.42 -6.90 1.51
N VAL A 251 4.01 -6.46 2.63
CA VAL A 251 5.42 -6.02 2.71
C VAL A 251 6.36 -7.16 2.36
N LEU A 252 6.10 -8.36 2.87
CA LEU A 252 6.90 -9.57 2.66
C LEU A 252 6.31 -10.48 1.57
N SER A 253 5.73 -9.93 0.49
CA SER A 253 5.26 -10.74 -0.62
C SER A 253 6.43 -11.25 -1.47
N LEU A 254 6.29 -12.47 -2.02
CA LEU A 254 7.34 -13.09 -2.83
C LEU A 254 7.68 -12.25 -4.07
N GLY A 255 6.66 -11.73 -4.75
CA GLY A 255 6.87 -10.91 -5.94
C GLY A 255 7.63 -9.62 -5.66
N LYS A 256 7.34 -8.94 -4.54
CA LYS A 256 8.09 -7.73 -4.12
C LYS A 256 9.54 -8.05 -3.79
N MET A 257 9.76 -9.10 -3.00
CA MET A 257 11.13 -9.51 -2.64
C MET A 257 11.96 -9.89 -3.86
N ALA A 258 11.36 -10.59 -4.84
CA ALA A 258 12.03 -10.92 -6.11
C ALA A 258 12.40 -9.64 -6.89
N ARG A 259 11.47 -8.68 -7.05
CA ARG A 259 11.76 -7.40 -7.72
C ARG A 259 12.83 -6.59 -6.98
N MET A 260 12.87 -6.64 -5.64
CA MET A 260 13.93 -5.98 -4.87
C MET A 260 15.30 -6.60 -5.10
N ILE A 261 15.39 -7.93 -5.25
CA ILE A 261 16.66 -8.63 -5.60
C ILE A 261 17.10 -8.25 -7.02
N GLU A 262 16.18 -8.22 -7.98
CA GLU A 262 16.48 -7.76 -9.33
C GLU A 262 16.97 -6.31 -9.34
N ASN A 263 16.29 -5.43 -8.59
CA ASN A 263 16.71 -4.03 -8.45
C ASN A 263 18.11 -3.91 -7.85
N GLU A 264 18.43 -4.68 -6.80
CA GLU A 264 19.77 -4.69 -6.20
C GLU A 264 20.82 -5.20 -7.19
N THR A 265 20.49 -6.20 -8.01
CA THR A 265 21.39 -6.72 -9.06
C THR A 265 21.69 -5.67 -10.13
N ILE A 266 20.69 -4.86 -10.51
CA ILE A 266 20.81 -3.84 -11.57
C ILE A 266 21.45 -2.55 -11.04
N ASN A 267 21.01 -2.07 -9.87
CA ASN A 267 21.33 -0.73 -9.35
C ASN A 267 22.25 -0.76 -8.12
N GLY A 268 22.66 -1.94 -7.64
CA GLY A 268 23.61 -2.08 -6.56
C GLY A 268 23.17 -1.39 -5.25
N TYR A 269 24.03 -0.57 -4.70
CA TYR A 269 23.80 0.12 -3.43
C TYR A 269 22.70 1.20 -3.46
N GLU A 270 22.28 1.65 -4.65
CA GLU A 270 21.16 2.58 -4.80
C GLU A 270 19.82 1.88 -4.56
N ALA A 271 19.77 0.56 -4.69
CA ALA A 271 18.56 -0.20 -4.41
C ALA A 271 18.29 -0.33 -2.90
N TYR A 272 17.03 -0.43 -2.53
CA TYR A 272 16.62 -0.88 -1.20
C TYR A 272 16.59 -2.40 -1.20
N SER A 273 17.63 -3.02 -0.65
CA SER A 273 17.78 -4.46 -0.67
C SER A 273 16.79 -5.18 0.26
N VAL A 274 16.46 -6.43 -0.04
CA VAL A 274 15.64 -7.29 0.84
C VAL A 274 16.28 -7.38 2.23
N ARG A 275 17.62 -7.47 2.32
CA ARG A 275 18.35 -7.48 3.58
C ARG A 275 18.12 -6.21 4.41
N ASN A 276 18.14 -5.05 3.78
CA ASN A 276 17.91 -3.77 4.49
C ASN A 276 16.44 -3.65 4.89
N MET A 277 15.52 -4.06 4.05
CA MET A 277 14.09 -4.06 4.34
C MET A 277 13.76 -4.97 5.55
N THR A 278 14.29 -6.19 5.60
CA THR A 278 14.05 -7.09 6.74
C THR A 278 14.68 -6.56 8.04
N LEU A 279 15.86 -5.90 7.96
CA LEU A 279 16.47 -5.24 9.10
C LEU A 279 15.58 -4.09 9.65
N ASP A 280 15.09 -3.20 8.76
CA ASP A 280 14.27 -2.06 9.16
C ASP A 280 12.90 -2.54 9.67
N LEU A 281 12.33 -3.58 9.08
CA LEU A 281 11.11 -4.23 9.54
C LEU A 281 11.28 -4.85 10.94
N ARG A 282 12.36 -5.60 11.18
CA ARG A 282 12.68 -6.16 12.51
C ARG A 282 12.79 -5.08 13.56
N LYS A 283 13.48 -3.97 13.27
CA LYS A 283 13.58 -2.83 14.20
C LYS A 283 12.23 -2.26 14.59
N GLY A 284 11.30 -2.16 13.64
CA GLY A 284 9.93 -1.70 13.89
C GLY A 284 9.10 -2.70 14.70
N ILE A 285 9.10 -3.99 14.30
CA ILE A 285 8.28 -5.02 14.94
C ILE A 285 8.82 -5.44 16.32
N TRP A 286 10.12 -5.41 16.53
CA TRP A 286 10.77 -5.88 17.76
C TRP A 286 11.40 -4.72 18.55
N THR A 287 10.83 -3.53 18.48
CA THR A 287 11.34 -2.32 19.14
C THR A 287 11.62 -2.53 20.63
N GLU A 288 10.81 -3.33 21.30
CA GLU A 288 10.88 -3.57 22.74
C GLU A 288 12.14 -4.34 23.17
N ILE A 289 12.70 -5.21 22.30
CA ILE A 289 13.97 -5.91 22.62
C ILE A 289 15.18 -4.96 22.62
N TYR A 290 15.06 -3.81 21.97
CA TYR A 290 16.11 -2.80 21.93
C TYR A 290 16.00 -1.77 23.05
N ASN A 291 14.78 -1.46 23.52
CA ASN A 291 14.53 -0.40 24.52
C ASN A 291 14.03 -0.90 25.88
N GLY A 292 13.84 -2.22 26.04
CA GLY A 292 13.42 -2.84 27.30
C GLY A 292 11.98 -2.58 27.73
N ARG A 293 11.13 -2.01 26.84
CA ARG A 293 9.73 -1.69 27.18
C ARG A 293 8.86 -2.93 27.28
N ARG A 294 7.69 -2.76 27.90
CA ARG A 294 6.66 -3.79 27.95
C ARG A 294 6.13 -4.08 26.56
N ILE A 295 6.04 -5.35 26.20
CA ILE A 295 5.40 -5.85 24.97
C ILE A 295 3.93 -6.04 25.27
N ASP A 296 3.05 -5.22 24.69
CA ASP A 296 1.61 -5.39 24.84
C ASP A 296 1.06 -6.58 24.04
N THR A 297 -0.21 -6.91 24.20
CA THR A 297 -0.82 -8.08 23.54
C THR A 297 -0.83 -7.98 22.02
N TYR A 298 -1.10 -6.79 21.48
CA TYR A 298 -1.12 -6.57 20.04
C TYR A 298 0.27 -6.73 19.43
N ARG A 299 1.28 -6.20 20.09
CA ARG A 299 2.68 -6.35 19.73
C ARG A 299 3.14 -7.81 19.77
N ARG A 300 2.77 -8.56 20.83
CA ARG A 300 3.07 -10.00 20.90
C ARG A 300 2.46 -10.77 19.73
N ASN A 301 1.24 -10.43 19.33
CA ASN A 301 0.58 -11.07 18.18
C ASN A 301 1.30 -10.74 16.86
N LEU A 302 1.66 -9.48 16.65
CA LEU A 302 2.45 -9.05 15.49
C LEU A 302 3.82 -9.76 15.44
N GLN A 303 4.51 -9.89 16.57
CA GLN A 303 5.80 -10.57 16.64
C GLN A 303 5.69 -12.06 16.31
N ARG A 304 4.62 -12.74 16.74
CA ARG A 304 4.33 -14.12 16.31
C ARG A 304 4.03 -14.18 14.81
N ALA A 305 3.18 -13.31 14.31
CA ALA A 305 2.87 -13.25 12.87
C ALA A 305 4.11 -12.98 12.00
N HIS A 306 5.07 -12.20 12.51
CA HIS A 306 6.34 -11.98 11.81
C HIS A 306 7.16 -13.27 11.73
N ILE A 307 7.31 -14.02 12.83
CA ILE A 307 8.00 -15.33 12.83
C ILE A 307 7.29 -16.30 11.87
N ASP A 308 5.97 -16.40 11.93
CA ASP A 308 5.18 -17.27 11.07
C ASP A 308 5.33 -16.90 9.58
N ARG A 309 5.41 -15.59 9.27
CA ARG A 309 5.65 -15.12 7.90
C ARG A 309 7.06 -15.46 7.42
N LEU A 310 8.07 -15.32 8.27
CA LEU A 310 9.44 -15.75 7.96
C LEU A 310 9.51 -17.27 7.78
N ALA A 311 8.81 -18.06 8.59
CA ALA A 311 8.70 -19.52 8.42
C ALA A 311 8.13 -19.89 7.04
N TYR A 312 7.02 -19.25 6.66
CA TYR A 312 6.44 -19.42 5.32
C TYR A 312 7.47 -19.15 4.21
N LEU A 313 8.24 -18.08 4.33
CA LEU A 313 9.23 -17.69 3.32
C LEU A 313 10.44 -18.64 3.24
N MET A 314 10.64 -19.53 4.22
CA MET A 314 11.69 -20.56 4.16
C MET A 314 11.41 -21.64 3.12
N THR A 315 10.13 -21.91 2.82
CA THR A 315 9.68 -23.03 1.98
C THR A 315 8.69 -22.63 0.88
N ALA A 316 8.38 -21.34 0.77
CA ALA A 316 7.33 -20.87 -0.14
C ALA A 316 7.72 -21.04 -1.61
N GLU A 317 6.75 -21.50 -2.39
CA GLU A 317 6.83 -21.59 -3.84
C GLU A 317 5.58 -20.95 -4.43
N ASN A 318 5.76 -19.98 -5.33
CA ASN A 318 4.68 -19.34 -6.05
C ASN A 318 4.79 -19.69 -7.54
N GLN A 319 3.78 -20.38 -8.05
CA GLN A 319 3.71 -20.68 -9.49
C GLN A 319 3.19 -19.45 -10.24
N SER A 320 3.80 -19.14 -11.39
CA SER A 320 3.29 -18.08 -12.26
C SER A 320 1.90 -18.44 -12.75
N LYS A 321 0.88 -17.70 -12.31
CA LYS A 321 -0.46 -17.81 -12.90
C LYS A 321 -0.49 -17.01 -14.19
N ARG A 322 -0.36 -17.68 -15.34
CA ARG A 322 -0.76 -17.11 -16.62
C ARG A 322 -2.28 -16.91 -16.60
N ARG A 323 -2.75 -15.69 -16.37
CA ARG A 323 -4.10 -15.29 -16.75
C ARG A 323 -4.04 -14.70 -18.15
N GLY A 324 -5.00 -15.05 -18.98
CA GLY A 324 -5.07 -14.80 -20.41
C GLY A 324 -5.16 -13.34 -20.91
N SER A 325 -4.50 -12.42 -20.25
CA SER A 325 -4.16 -11.12 -20.81
C SER A 325 -2.65 -10.91 -20.67
N ASP A 326 -2.00 -10.49 -21.75
CA ASP A 326 -0.54 -10.37 -21.88
C ASP A 326 0.13 -9.37 -20.93
N TYR A 327 -0.63 -8.75 -20.02
CA TYR A 327 -0.19 -7.63 -19.18
C TYR A 327 0.17 -7.99 -17.73
N VAL A 328 -0.03 -9.23 -17.28
CA VAL A 328 0.35 -9.64 -15.91
C VAL A 328 1.29 -10.82 -15.94
N LYS A 329 2.58 -10.56 -16.12
CA LYS A 329 3.64 -11.52 -15.84
C LYS A 329 3.91 -11.51 -14.33
N SER A 330 3.20 -12.34 -13.55
CA SER A 330 3.67 -12.63 -12.21
C SER A 330 4.93 -13.49 -12.30
N THR A 331 6.03 -13.01 -11.75
CA THR A 331 7.28 -13.76 -11.68
C THR A 331 7.06 -15.01 -10.81
N ALA A 332 7.35 -16.20 -11.36
CA ALA A 332 7.39 -17.41 -10.54
C ALA A 332 8.56 -17.30 -9.56
N VAL A 333 8.27 -17.48 -8.27
CA VAL A 333 9.28 -17.37 -7.23
C VAL A 333 9.31 -18.66 -6.43
N ASN A 334 10.45 -19.35 -6.47
CA ASN A 334 10.76 -20.45 -5.59
C ASN A 334 11.84 -19.97 -4.60
N THR A 335 11.53 -19.88 -3.33
CA THR A 335 12.46 -19.35 -2.32
C THR A 335 13.70 -20.21 -2.14
N SER A 336 13.63 -21.51 -2.42
CA SER A 336 14.78 -22.41 -2.35
C SER A 336 15.81 -22.18 -3.47
N GLN A 337 15.39 -21.52 -4.56
CA GLN A 337 16.23 -21.18 -5.71
C GLN A 337 16.53 -19.68 -5.81
N SER A 338 16.27 -18.93 -4.73
CA SER A 338 16.50 -17.48 -4.66
C SER A 338 17.19 -17.11 -3.35
N ASP A 339 17.77 -15.91 -3.29
CA ASP A 339 18.38 -15.36 -2.07
C ASP A 339 17.39 -15.14 -0.92
N ILE A 340 16.07 -15.16 -1.20
CA ILE A 340 15.02 -14.95 -0.20
C ILE A 340 15.20 -15.90 0.98
N ARG A 341 15.35 -17.20 0.71
CA ARG A 341 15.52 -18.21 1.77
C ARG A 341 16.77 -17.96 2.60
N ALA A 342 17.89 -17.65 1.96
CA ALA A 342 19.16 -17.40 2.65
C ALA A 342 19.07 -16.16 3.56
N ILE A 343 18.49 -15.07 3.06
CA ILE A 343 18.27 -13.82 3.81
C ILE A 343 17.33 -14.06 4.99
N VAL A 344 16.20 -14.74 4.76
CA VAL A 344 15.21 -15.05 5.81
C VAL A 344 15.80 -15.95 6.90
N ARG A 345 16.59 -16.97 6.53
CA ARG A 345 17.29 -17.81 7.49
C ARG A 345 18.29 -17.02 8.34
N SER A 346 19.03 -16.12 7.72
CA SER A 346 19.95 -15.21 8.41
C SER A 346 19.21 -14.27 9.37
N GLU A 347 18.05 -13.76 8.94
CA GLU A 347 17.20 -12.90 9.76
C GLU A 347 16.65 -13.63 10.99
N LEU A 348 16.14 -14.86 10.82
CA LEU A 348 15.68 -15.70 11.94
C LEU A 348 16.80 -15.97 12.96
N LYS A 349 18.02 -16.28 12.49
CA LYS A 349 19.18 -16.47 13.37
C LYS A 349 19.54 -15.20 14.13
N THR A 350 19.54 -14.07 13.45
CA THR A 350 19.83 -12.75 14.06
C THR A 350 18.77 -12.40 15.09
N LEU A 351 17.49 -12.56 14.75
CA LEU A 351 16.37 -12.30 15.65
C LEU A 351 16.46 -13.18 16.90
N LYS A 352 16.71 -14.50 16.76
CA LYS A 352 16.91 -15.43 17.89
C LYS A 352 17.98 -14.92 18.85
N ASN A 353 19.15 -14.52 18.33
CA ASN A 353 20.26 -14.03 19.15
C ASN A 353 19.88 -12.74 19.91
N LEU A 354 19.22 -11.81 19.25
CA LEU A 354 18.75 -10.57 19.87
C LEU A 354 17.70 -10.82 20.96
N ILE A 355 16.76 -11.73 20.74
CA ILE A 355 15.76 -12.11 21.72
C ILE A 355 16.44 -12.74 22.94
N ASN A 356 17.35 -13.71 22.75
CA ASN A 356 18.08 -14.33 23.84
C ASN A 356 18.83 -13.33 24.72
N SER A 357 19.50 -12.35 24.07
CA SER A 357 20.21 -11.29 24.79
C SER A 357 19.25 -10.37 25.57
N SER A 358 18.00 -10.22 25.16
CA SER A 358 17.01 -9.35 25.81
C SER A 358 16.25 -10.01 26.96
N ILE A 359 16.14 -11.34 26.97
CA ILE A 359 15.40 -12.09 28.03
C ILE A 359 15.96 -11.83 29.42
N SER A 360 17.30 -11.76 29.56
CA SER A 360 17.96 -11.48 30.84
C SER A 360 17.72 -10.05 31.32
N ASN A 361 17.48 -9.12 30.41
CA ASN A 361 17.38 -7.69 30.67
C ASN A 361 15.95 -7.21 30.96
N THR A 362 14.93 -8.05 30.76
CA THR A 362 13.55 -7.69 31.08
C THR A 362 13.12 -8.20 32.46
N SER A 363 12.49 -7.33 33.25
CA SER A 363 11.88 -7.71 34.55
C SER A 363 10.45 -8.21 34.38
N ASN A 364 9.76 -7.90 33.27
CA ASN A 364 8.36 -8.23 33.04
C ASN A 364 8.19 -9.73 32.74
N SER A 365 7.38 -10.43 33.54
CA SER A 365 7.15 -11.88 33.44
C SER A 365 6.52 -12.29 32.10
N MET A 366 5.53 -11.53 31.61
CA MET A 366 4.90 -11.82 30.30
C MET A 366 5.84 -11.58 29.12
N ASN A 367 6.73 -10.59 29.20
CA ASN A 367 7.79 -10.44 28.21
C ASN A 367 8.68 -11.67 28.18
N LYS A 368 9.14 -12.17 29.37
CA LYS A 368 9.97 -13.38 29.45
C LYS A 368 9.30 -14.61 28.84
N ILE A 369 8.02 -14.83 29.19
CA ILE A 369 7.23 -15.95 28.64
C ILE A 369 7.15 -15.85 27.11
N HIS A 370 6.75 -14.70 26.60
CA HIS A 370 6.60 -14.47 25.17
C HIS A 370 7.93 -14.61 24.40
N LEU A 371 9.00 -14.02 24.92
CA LEU A 371 10.31 -14.06 24.26
C LEU A 371 10.90 -15.48 24.24
N ARG A 372 10.67 -16.30 25.29
CA ARG A 372 11.04 -17.71 25.28
C ARG A 372 10.25 -18.51 24.26
N ASP A 373 8.92 -18.35 24.21
CA ASP A 373 8.08 -18.97 23.17
C ASP A 373 8.55 -18.57 21.75
N ALA A 374 8.92 -17.32 21.55
CA ALA A 374 9.45 -16.85 20.26
C ALA A 374 10.78 -17.54 19.88
N VAL A 375 11.68 -17.76 20.84
CA VAL A 375 12.93 -18.52 20.60
C VAL A 375 12.64 -19.97 20.22
N GLU A 376 11.72 -20.64 20.94
CA GLU A 376 11.33 -22.02 20.63
C GLU A 376 10.74 -22.14 19.22
N ARG A 377 9.83 -21.24 18.83
CA ARG A 377 9.29 -21.19 17.46
C ARG A 377 10.38 -21.05 16.41
N ILE A 378 11.35 -20.14 16.63
CA ILE A 378 12.46 -19.95 15.71
C ILE A 378 13.36 -21.21 15.65
N ASN A 379 13.59 -21.89 16.76
CA ASN A 379 14.34 -23.14 16.79
C ASN A 379 13.69 -24.21 15.90
N MET A 380 12.38 -24.44 16.05
CA MET A 380 11.61 -25.38 15.24
C MET A 380 11.64 -25.06 13.74
N ILE A 381 11.73 -23.78 13.37
CA ILE A 381 11.83 -23.35 11.96
C ILE A 381 13.24 -23.58 11.39
N LEU A 382 14.27 -23.33 12.20
CA LEU A 382 15.67 -23.43 11.76
C LEU A 382 16.18 -24.86 11.72
N ASP A 383 15.65 -25.72 12.56
CA ASP A 383 16.03 -27.13 12.74
C ASP A 383 14.74 -27.98 12.89
N PRO A 384 13.97 -28.13 11.79
CA PRO A 384 12.81 -29.02 11.79
C PRO A 384 13.31 -30.49 11.92
N GLU A 385 12.83 -31.19 12.94
CA GLU A 385 13.07 -32.63 13.12
C GLU A 385 12.52 -33.46 11.96
#